data_ac300b5c59d93574fcd4b9de16c6e683
#
_entry.id   ac300b5c59d93574fcd4b9de16c6e683
#
_cell.length_a   1.000
_cell.length_b   1.000
_cell.length_c   1.000
_cell.angle_alpha   90.00
_cell.angle_beta   90.00
_cell.angle_gamma   90.00
#
_symmetry.space_group_name_H-M   'P 1'
#
loop_
_entity.id
_entity.type
_entity.pdbx_description
1 polymer ?
#
loop_
_entity_poly.entity_id
_entity_poly.type
_entity_poly.pdbx_seq_one_letter_code
_entity_poly.pdbx_strand_id
1 'polypeptide(L)'
;MKDKIFSVLQRIGRSFMLPIAILPVAGLLLGIGSSFTNATTIETYGLTKILGDGTILHYLLMIMNKVGSAVFDNLPLIFAVGVAIGMAKKEKEVSALSAVIAYFVMNTAINAMLINNGLILENGEIAESVLEGTITSVCGIQSLQMGVFGGIIVGLGVAALHNRFYRIQLPSALSFFGGTRFVPIISTIVYMFVGILMYFVWPAVQNGIFALGGLVTGSGYVGTLIFGLINESADPVWTASRILYAFLADCSWQALWKWQVRWYRVDRISFLHSWLIPQILHISVQMLPDIFPASLFL
;
A
#
# COMPACT_ATOMS: atom_id res chain seq x y z
N MET A 1 -33.63 -5.88 8.06
CA MET A 1 -32.61 -4.86 7.70
C MET A 1 -31.21 -5.38 7.94
N LYS A 2 -30.92 -6.01 9.09
CA LYS A 2 -29.62 -6.61 9.46
C LYS A 2 -29.13 -7.63 8.42
N ASP A 3 -29.98 -8.54 7.93
CA ASP A 3 -29.60 -9.58 6.96
C ASP A 3 -29.16 -9.02 5.60
N LYS A 4 -29.76 -7.90 5.16
CA LYS A 4 -29.35 -7.22 3.92
C LYS A 4 -27.97 -6.59 4.05
N ILE A 5 -27.68 -5.94 5.19
CA ILE A 5 -26.38 -5.35 5.46
C ILE A 5 -25.33 -6.45 5.53
N PHE A 6 -25.60 -7.53 6.26
CA PHE A 6 -24.68 -8.66 6.38
C PHE A 6 -24.37 -9.31 5.02
N SER A 7 -25.39 -9.50 4.17
CA SER A 7 -25.18 -10.07 2.83
C SER A 7 -24.34 -9.16 1.91
N VAL A 8 -24.49 -7.83 2.05
CA VAL A 8 -23.67 -6.87 1.31
C VAL A 8 -22.22 -6.92 1.79
N LEU A 9 -21.99 -6.90 3.11
CA LEU A 9 -20.64 -7.02 3.69
C LEU A 9 -19.94 -8.32 3.28
N GLN A 10 -20.67 -9.45 3.31
CA GLN A 10 -20.14 -10.73 2.82
C GLN A 10 -19.75 -10.67 1.33
N ARG A 11 -20.53 -9.99 0.50
CA ARG A 11 -20.23 -9.83 -0.92
C ARG A 11 -19.00 -8.94 -1.14
N ILE A 12 -18.89 -7.85 -0.38
CA ILE A 12 -17.70 -6.98 -0.39
C ILE A 12 -16.46 -7.80 0.01
N GLY A 13 -16.53 -8.54 1.12
CA GLY A 13 -15.41 -9.38 1.57
C GLY A 13 -14.99 -10.41 0.51
N ARG A 14 -15.97 -11.06 -0.15
CA ARG A 14 -15.69 -12.00 -1.25
C ARG A 14 -15.05 -11.32 -2.46
N SER A 15 -15.38 -10.06 -2.72
CA SER A 15 -14.81 -9.29 -3.83
C SER A 15 -13.31 -9.00 -3.65
N PHE A 16 -12.83 -8.99 -2.39
CA PHE A 16 -11.40 -8.80 -2.08
C PHE A 16 -10.55 -10.04 -2.33
N MET A 17 -11.15 -11.23 -2.43
CA MET A 17 -10.39 -12.47 -2.61
C MET A 17 -9.56 -12.45 -3.91
N LEU A 18 -10.08 -11.84 -4.97
CA LEU A 18 -9.40 -11.80 -6.27
C LEU A 18 -8.16 -10.90 -6.24
N PRO A 19 -8.22 -9.65 -5.76
CA PRO A 19 -7.03 -8.81 -5.55
C PRO A 19 -6.02 -9.41 -4.57
N ILE A 20 -6.49 -10.02 -3.48
CA ILE A 20 -5.62 -10.59 -2.44
C ILE A 20 -4.84 -11.80 -2.97
N ALA A 21 -5.39 -12.59 -3.89
CA ALA A 21 -4.76 -13.79 -4.40
C ALA A 21 -3.41 -13.55 -5.12
N ILE A 22 -3.16 -12.34 -5.64
CA ILE A 22 -1.89 -11.99 -6.30
C ILE A 22 -0.79 -11.62 -5.31
N LEU A 23 -1.15 -11.18 -4.08
CA LEU A 23 -0.19 -10.64 -3.11
C LEU A 23 0.92 -11.62 -2.70
N PRO A 24 0.68 -12.93 -2.46
CA PRO A 24 1.74 -13.86 -2.13
C PRO A 24 2.80 -13.97 -3.23
N VAL A 25 2.38 -13.99 -4.49
CA VAL A 25 3.30 -14.08 -5.64
C VAL A 25 4.10 -12.78 -5.77
N ALA A 26 3.44 -11.63 -5.70
CA ALA A 26 4.09 -10.33 -5.74
C ALA A 26 5.06 -10.15 -4.56
N GLY A 27 4.67 -10.60 -3.36
CA GLY A 27 5.50 -10.56 -2.15
C GLY A 27 6.75 -11.44 -2.27
N LEU A 28 6.64 -12.63 -2.83
CA LEU A 28 7.80 -13.48 -3.10
C LEU A 28 8.76 -12.85 -4.11
N LEU A 29 8.24 -12.32 -5.22
CA LEU A 29 9.06 -11.64 -6.23
C LEU A 29 9.78 -10.43 -5.64
N LEU A 30 9.08 -9.60 -4.90
CA LEU A 30 9.65 -8.43 -4.23
C LEU A 30 10.66 -8.83 -3.15
N GLY A 31 10.30 -9.80 -2.29
CA GLY A 31 11.13 -10.23 -1.17
C GLY A 31 12.44 -10.87 -1.62
N ILE A 32 12.38 -11.81 -2.55
CA ILE A 32 13.59 -12.45 -3.11
C ILE A 32 14.40 -11.40 -3.88
N GLY A 33 13.74 -10.64 -4.76
CA GLY A 33 14.40 -9.60 -5.55
C GLY A 33 15.13 -8.59 -4.67
N SER A 34 14.47 -7.99 -3.69
CA SER A 34 15.05 -6.95 -2.83
C SER A 34 16.13 -7.49 -1.88
N SER A 35 15.97 -8.70 -1.35
CA SER A 35 16.93 -9.28 -0.40
C SER A 35 18.27 -9.59 -1.06
N PHE A 36 18.24 -10.13 -2.26
CA PHE A 36 19.46 -10.55 -2.96
C PHE A 36 20.05 -9.48 -3.89
N THR A 37 19.40 -8.34 -4.09
CA THR A 37 19.96 -7.15 -4.75
C THR A 37 20.45 -6.10 -3.75
N ASN A 38 20.30 -6.34 -2.44
CA ASN A 38 20.76 -5.40 -1.42
C ASN A 38 22.30 -5.45 -1.32
N ALA A 39 22.96 -4.33 -1.56
CA ALA A 39 24.42 -4.21 -1.51
C ALA A 39 25.01 -4.70 -0.17
N THR A 40 24.39 -4.32 0.95
CA THR A 40 24.82 -4.75 2.29
C THR A 40 24.76 -6.28 2.44
N THR A 41 23.71 -6.92 1.91
CA THR A 41 23.57 -8.39 1.95
C THR A 41 24.65 -9.05 1.10
N ILE A 42 24.88 -8.55 -0.11
CA ILE A 42 25.88 -9.09 -1.05
C ILE A 42 27.29 -9.01 -0.45
N GLU A 43 27.64 -7.88 0.14
CA GLU A 43 28.94 -7.66 0.79
C GLU A 43 29.12 -8.52 2.03
N THR A 44 28.14 -8.56 2.94
CA THR A 44 28.21 -9.30 4.20
C THR A 44 28.41 -10.80 3.98
N TYR A 45 27.75 -11.36 2.98
CA TYR A 45 27.85 -12.79 2.65
C TYR A 45 28.91 -13.13 1.60
N GLY A 46 29.68 -12.14 1.12
CA GLY A 46 30.75 -12.35 0.12
C GLY A 46 30.27 -12.83 -1.23
N LEU A 47 29.01 -12.52 -1.59
CA LEU A 47 28.35 -13.00 -2.81
C LEU A 47 28.58 -12.10 -4.02
N THR A 48 29.51 -11.15 -3.95
CA THR A 48 29.79 -10.16 -5.00
C THR A 48 30.10 -10.78 -6.36
N LYS A 49 30.74 -11.98 -6.40
CA LYS A 49 31.07 -12.67 -7.66
C LYS A 49 29.85 -13.26 -8.37
N ILE A 50 28.76 -13.56 -7.61
CA ILE A 50 27.57 -14.25 -8.14
C ILE A 50 26.40 -13.26 -8.26
N LEU A 51 26.24 -12.38 -7.28
CA LEU A 51 25.11 -11.45 -7.14
C LEU A 51 25.52 -9.99 -7.31
N GLY A 52 26.82 -9.70 -7.54
CA GLY A 52 27.29 -8.35 -7.73
C GLY A 52 26.77 -7.70 -9.02
N ASP A 53 26.88 -6.38 -9.07
CA ASP A 53 26.47 -5.58 -10.22
C ASP A 53 27.13 -6.11 -11.52
N GLY A 54 26.34 -6.22 -12.58
CA GLY A 54 26.81 -6.71 -13.89
C GLY A 54 26.66 -8.21 -14.10
N THR A 55 26.24 -9.00 -13.10
CA THR A 55 25.96 -10.43 -13.30
C THR A 55 24.54 -10.65 -13.83
N ILE A 56 24.34 -11.68 -14.65
CA ILE A 56 23.01 -12.01 -15.21
C ILE A 56 22.02 -12.28 -14.09
N LEU A 57 22.46 -12.91 -13.00
CA LEU A 57 21.60 -13.22 -11.87
C LEU A 57 21.15 -11.97 -11.13
N HIS A 58 22.01 -10.95 -10.99
CA HIS A 58 21.66 -9.65 -10.43
C HIS A 58 20.55 -8.96 -11.26
N TYR A 59 20.68 -8.96 -12.58
CA TYR A 59 19.63 -8.38 -13.46
C TYR A 59 18.30 -9.13 -13.33
N LEU A 60 18.30 -10.47 -13.25
CA LEU A 60 17.08 -11.24 -13.05
C LEU A 60 16.40 -10.90 -11.71
N LEU A 61 17.17 -10.79 -10.63
CA LEU A 61 16.67 -10.43 -9.31
C LEU A 61 16.14 -8.98 -9.28
N MET A 62 16.82 -8.08 -9.99
CA MET A 62 16.35 -6.70 -10.15
C MET A 62 15.00 -6.65 -10.89
N ILE A 63 14.84 -7.46 -11.95
CA ILE A 63 13.55 -7.57 -12.66
C ILE A 63 12.47 -8.11 -11.71
N MET A 64 12.75 -9.16 -10.94
CA MET A 64 11.81 -9.70 -9.96
C MET A 64 11.39 -8.65 -8.93
N ASN A 65 12.34 -7.87 -8.40
CA ASN A 65 12.08 -6.76 -7.49
C ASN A 65 11.15 -5.72 -8.13
N LYS A 66 11.48 -5.27 -9.34
CA LYS A 66 10.67 -4.26 -10.07
C LYS A 66 9.26 -4.77 -10.39
N VAL A 67 9.12 -6.03 -10.81
CA VAL A 67 7.81 -6.65 -11.08
C VAL A 67 6.99 -6.77 -9.80
N GLY A 68 7.59 -7.22 -8.70
CA GLY A 68 6.93 -7.27 -7.41
C GLY A 68 6.47 -5.88 -6.93
N SER A 69 7.35 -4.88 -6.97
CA SER A 69 7.00 -3.49 -6.64
C SER A 69 5.85 -2.96 -7.49
N ALA A 70 5.88 -3.19 -8.81
CA ALA A 70 4.83 -2.71 -9.72
C ALA A 70 3.43 -3.25 -9.36
N VAL A 71 3.33 -4.48 -8.84
CA VAL A 71 2.05 -5.01 -8.37
C VAL A 71 1.58 -4.28 -7.12
N PHE A 72 2.48 -4.04 -6.15
CA PHE A 72 2.14 -3.32 -4.92
C PHE A 72 1.80 -1.84 -5.17
N ASP A 73 2.54 -1.17 -6.05
CA ASP A 73 2.32 0.23 -6.40
C ASP A 73 0.96 0.43 -7.08
N ASN A 74 0.49 -0.58 -7.84
CA ASN A 74 -0.81 -0.54 -8.52
C ASN A 74 -1.91 -1.34 -7.78
N LEU A 75 -1.66 -1.74 -6.54
CA LEU A 75 -2.63 -2.49 -5.72
C LEU A 75 -3.99 -1.77 -5.61
N PRO A 76 -4.06 -0.44 -5.40
CA PRO A 76 -5.32 0.28 -5.35
C PRO A 76 -6.18 0.12 -6.61
N LEU A 77 -5.56 0.17 -7.79
CA LEU A 77 -6.26 -0.07 -9.06
C LEU A 77 -6.77 -1.50 -9.18
N ILE A 78 -5.95 -2.49 -8.77
CA ILE A 78 -6.34 -3.90 -8.76
C ILE A 78 -7.55 -4.12 -7.83
N PHE A 79 -7.58 -3.46 -6.66
CA PHE A 79 -8.73 -3.48 -5.76
C PHE A 79 -9.96 -2.81 -6.36
N ALA A 80 -9.80 -1.66 -7.04
CA ALA A 80 -10.92 -0.98 -7.70
C ALA A 80 -11.60 -1.91 -8.71
N VAL A 81 -10.81 -2.56 -9.55
CA VAL A 81 -11.30 -3.52 -10.57
C VAL A 81 -11.91 -4.76 -9.92
N GLY A 82 -11.22 -5.36 -8.95
CA GLY A 82 -11.66 -6.58 -8.27
C GLY A 82 -12.99 -6.38 -7.54
N VAL A 83 -13.13 -5.26 -6.83
CA VAL A 83 -14.39 -4.91 -6.13
C VAL A 83 -15.51 -4.62 -7.12
N ALA A 84 -15.23 -3.89 -8.21
CA ALA A 84 -16.23 -3.62 -9.25
C ALA A 84 -16.76 -4.91 -9.87
N ILE A 85 -15.88 -5.84 -10.23
CA ILE A 85 -16.24 -7.18 -10.76
C ILE A 85 -17.05 -7.98 -9.73
N GLY A 86 -16.60 -8.02 -8.48
CA GLY A 86 -17.24 -8.82 -7.43
C GLY A 86 -18.62 -8.32 -7.03
N MET A 87 -18.86 -7.01 -7.13
CA MET A 87 -20.13 -6.39 -6.77
C MET A 87 -21.09 -6.22 -7.95
N ALA A 88 -20.61 -6.31 -9.20
CA ALA A 88 -21.44 -6.24 -10.40
C ALA A 88 -22.34 -7.48 -10.50
N LYS A 89 -23.62 -7.25 -10.85
CA LYS A 89 -24.63 -8.32 -10.99
C LYS A 89 -24.52 -9.06 -12.30
N LYS A 90 -24.26 -8.33 -13.40
CA LYS A 90 -24.13 -8.84 -14.79
C LYS A 90 -23.06 -8.02 -15.50
N GLU A 91 -22.60 -8.52 -16.64
CA GLU A 91 -21.65 -7.81 -17.52
C GLU A 91 -20.48 -7.19 -16.75
N LYS A 92 -19.78 -8.05 -16.03
CA LYS A 92 -18.72 -7.70 -15.08
C LYS A 92 -17.52 -7.02 -15.77
N GLU A 93 -17.30 -7.36 -17.03
CA GLU A 93 -16.27 -6.78 -17.90
C GLU A 93 -16.47 -5.27 -18.10
N VAL A 94 -17.71 -4.83 -18.27
CA VAL A 94 -18.04 -3.41 -18.39
C VAL A 94 -17.80 -2.68 -17.07
N SER A 95 -18.17 -3.32 -15.94
CA SER A 95 -17.90 -2.79 -14.60
C SER A 95 -16.40 -2.65 -14.34
N ALA A 96 -15.61 -3.64 -14.77
CA ALA A 96 -14.14 -3.62 -14.66
C ALA A 96 -13.54 -2.44 -15.44
N LEU A 97 -13.90 -2.31 -16.72
CA LEU A 97 -13.43 -1.20 -17.56
C LEU A 97 -13.83 0.15 -16.99
N SER A 98 -15.09 0.28 -16.53
CA SER A 98 -15.58 1.51 -15.91
C SER A 98 -14.82 1.85 -14.63
N ALA A 99 -14.38 0.85 -13.85
CA ALA A 99 -13.59 1.07 -12.64
C ALA A 99 -12.19 1.60 -12.96
N VAL A 100 -11.55 1.08 -14.01
CA VAL A 100 -10.24 1.60 -14.47
C VAL A 100 -10.37 3.07 -14.87
N ILE A 101 -11.36 3.39 -15.73
CA ILE A 101 -11.60 4.75 -16.19
C ILE A 101 -11.90 5.68 -15.00
N ALA A 102 -12.81 5.28 -14.12
CA ALA A 102 -13.21 6.06 -12.95
C ALA A 102 -12.02 6.31 -11.99
N TYR A 103 -11.14 5.33 -11.83
CA TYR A 103 -9.95 5.46 -11.00
C TYR A 103 -8.97 6.50 -11.54
N PHE A 104 -8.68 6.46 -12.84
CA PHE A 104 -7.86 7.47 -13.49
C PHE A 104 -8.49 8.87 -13.41
N VAL A 105 -9.78 8.99 -13.73
CA VAL A 105 -10.50 10.27 -13.71
C VAL A 105 -10.49 10.88 -12.31
N MET A 106 -10.75 10.08 -11.27
CA MET A 106 -10.73 10.54 -9.88
C MET A 106 -9.34 11.08 -9.50
N ASN A 107 -8.27 10.32 -9.76
CA ASN A 107 -6.91 10.74 -9.41
C ASN A 107 -6.46 11.95 -10.23
N THR A 108 -6.84 12.05 -11.52
CA THR A 108 -6.55 13.22 -12.36
C THR A 108 -7.30 14.47 -11.86
N ALA A 109 -8.56 14.31 -11.42
CA ALA A 109 -9.31 15.42 -10.84
C ALA A 109 -8.68 15.92 -9.52
N ILE A 110 -8.21 15.01 -8.67
CA ILE A 110 -7.47 15.36 -7.45
C ILE A 110 -6.16 16.07 -7.82
N ASN A 111 -5.40 15.53 -8.78
CA ASN A 111 -4.15 16.15 -9.25
C ASN A 111 -4.38 17.58 -9.73
N ALA A 112 -5.39 17.81 -10.56
CA ALA A 112 -5.75 19.14 -11.04
C ALA A 112 -6.06 20.11 -9.89
N MET A 113 -6.74 19.63 -8.83
CA MET A 113 -7.01 20.45 -7.64
C MET A 113 -5.72 20.74 -6.84
N LEU A 114 -4.80 19.77 -6.74
CA LEU A 114 -3.50 19.95 -6.06
C LEU A 114 -2.63 20.98 -6.79
N ILE A 115 -2.56 20.93 -8.13
CA ILE A 115 -1.82 21.89 -8.95
C ILE A 115 -2.44 23.28 -8.81
N ASN A 116 -3.76 23.38 -8.94
CA ASN A 116 -4.48 24.67 -8.88
C ASN A 116 -4.35 25.37 -7.52
N ASN A 117 -4.11 24.60 -6.44
CA ASN A 117 -3.88 25.14 -5.10
C ASN A 117 -2.39 25.28 -4.74
N GLY A 118 -1.48 25.09 -5.70
CA GLY A 118 -0.04 25.26 -5.52
C GLY A 118 0.63 24.23 -4.61
N LEU A 119 -0.02 23.08 -4.35
CA LEU A 119 0.54 21.99 -3.57
C LEU A 119 1.46 21.09 -4.43
N ILE A 120 1.31 21.14 -5.74
CA ILE A 120 2.21 20.60 -6.73
C ILE A 120 2.64 21.77 -7.62
N LEU A 121 3.95 21.98 -7.75
CA LEU A 121 4.54 23.02 -8.57
C LEU A 121 4.50 22.64 -10.05
N GLU A 122 4.66 23.63 -10.95
CA GLU A 122 4.67 23.40 -12.41
C GLU A 122 5.79 22.47 -12.88
N ASN A 123 6.89 22.39 -12.12
CA ASN A 123 7.98 21.44 -12.36
C ASN A 123 7.68 20.00 -11.90
N GLY A 124 6.50 19.76 -11.33
CA GLY A 124 6.07 18.45 -10.79
C GLY A 124 6.63 18.14 -9.40
N GLU A 125 7.29 19.06 -8.74
CA GLU A 125 7.76 18.90 -7.36
C GLU A 125 6.61 19.19 -6.38
N ILE A 126 6.63 18.50 -5.24
CA ILE A 126 5.64 18.70 -4.16
C ILE A 126 6.12 19.88 -3.32
N ALA A 127 5.23 20.82 -3.02
CA ALA A 127 5.56 21.98 -2.21
C ALA A 127 6.05 21.57 -0.81
N GLU A 128 7.06 22.24 -0.28
CA GLU A 128 7.66 21.96 1.05
C GLU A 128 6.64 22.05 2.22
N SER A 129 5.53 22.77 2.01
CA SER A 129 4.45 22.89 2.98
C SER A 129 3.62 21.61 3.16
N VAL A 130 3.76 20.63 2.24
CA VAL A 130 3.01 19.38 2.26
C VAL A 130 3.75 18.35 3.10
N LEU A 131 3.07 17.74 4.07
CA LEU A 131 3.63 16.67 4.88
C LEU A 131 4.03 15.48 3.98
N GLU A 132 5.24 14.93 4.22
CA GLU A 132 5.69 13.73 3.52
C GLU A 132 4.66 12.59 3.66
N GLY A 133 4.36 11.92 2.52
CA GLY A 133 3.38 10.84 2.47
C GLY A 133 1.93 11.27 2.24
N THR A 134 1.64 12.59 2.14
CA THR A 134 0.30 13.09 1.79
C THR A 134 0.00 12.92 0.31
N ILE A 135 0.99 13.19 -0.55
CA ILE A 135 0.91 13.06 -2.00
C ILE A 135 1.81 11.92 -2.44
N THR A 136 1.34 11.09 -3.35
CA THR A 136 2.09 9.97 -3.93
C THR A 136 1.80 9.84 -5.42
N SER A 137 2.68 9.15 -6.15
CA SER A 137 2.44 8.81 -7.55
C SER A 137 1.57 7.56 -7.64
N VAL A 138 0.38 7.70 -8.21
CA VAL A 138 -0.60 6.63 -8.41
C VAL A 138 -0.77 6.41 -9.90
N CYS A 139 -0.32 5.28 -10.42
CA CYS A 139 -0.32 5.00 -11.87
C CYS A 139 0.32 6.13 -12.71
N GLY A 140 1.37 6.79 -12.20
CA GLY A 140 2.06 7.90 -12.85
C GLY A 140 1.40 9.28 -12.65
N ILE A 141 0.29 9.38 -11.93
CA ILE A 141 -0.39 10.62 -11.60
C ILE A 141 -0.09 10.97 -10.14
N GLN A 142 0.40 12.17 -9.86
CA GLN A 142 0.55 12.65 -8.49
C GLN A 142 -0.83 12.95 -7.91
N SER A 143 -1.19 12.25 -6.85
CA SER A 143 -2.51 12.34 -6.21
C SER A 143 -2.38 12.17 -4.71
N LEU A 144 -3.45 12.41 -3.97
CA LEU A 144 -3.52 12.14 -2.54
C LEU A 144 -3.33 10.65 -2.28
N GLN A 145 -2.52 10.33 -1.27
CA GLN A 145 -2.29 8.94 -0.89
C GLN A 145 -3.53 8.34 -0.21
N MET A 146 -4.41 7.78 -1.03
CA MET A 146 -5.61 7.08 -0.56
C MET A 146 -5.40 5.57 -0.47
N GLY A 147 -4.34 5.05 -1.07
CA GLY A 147 -4.04 3.63 -1.12
C GLY A 147 -5.22 2.77 -1.57
N VAL A 148 -5.33 1.57 -1.01
CA VAL A 148 -6.42 0.63 -1.30
C VAL A 148 -7.81 1.21 -1.00
N PHE A 149 -7.93 2.16 -0.05
CA PHE A 149 -9.22 2.82 0.23
C PHE A 149 -9.78 3.54 -0.98
N GLY A 150 -8.95 4.29 -1.71
CA GLY A 150 -9.34 4.93 -2.96
C GLY A 150 -9.85 3.92 -3.97
N GLY A 151 -9.15 2.79 -4.10
CA GLY A 151 -9.57 1.68 -4.96
C GLY A 151 -10.93 1.08 -4.56
N ILE A 152 -11.14 0.85 -3.27
CA ILE A 152 -12.43 0.33 -2.76
C ILE A 152 -13.57 1.31 -3.00
N ILE A 153 -13.36 2.60 -2.76
CA ILE A 153 -14.38 3.66 -3.00
C ILE A 153 -14.76 3.65 -4.48
N VAL A 154 -13.76 3.60 -5.37
CA VAL A 154 -14.00 3.52 -6.81
C VAL A 154 -14.75 2.24 -7.18
N GLY A 155 -14.28 1.08 -6.72
CA GLY A 155 -14.88 -0.20 -7.06
C GLY A 155 -16.34 -0.32 -6.61
N LEU A 156 -16.65 0.09 -5.37
CA LEU A 156 -18.02 0.07 -4.83
C LEU A 156 -18.93 1.05 -5.55
N GLY A 157 -18.48 2.27 -5.78
CA GLY A 157 -19.30 3.30 -6.43
C GLY A 157 -19.54 2.97 -7.90
N VAL A 158 -18.53 2.49 -8.64
CA VAL A 158 -18.72 2.03 -10.03
C VAL A 158 -19.67 0.84 -10.09
N ALA A 159 -19.54 -0.14 -9.18
CA ALA A 159 -20.47 -1.26 -9.13
C ALA A 159 -21.91 -0.81 -8.83
N ALA A 160 -22.10 0.20 -7.98
CA ALA A 160 -23.41 0.79 -7.71
C ALA A 160 -23.98 1.48 -8.96
N LEU A 161 -23.18 2.30 -9.64
CA LEU A 161 -23.57 2.94 -10.90
C LEU A 161 -23.86 1.91 -11.97
N HIS A 162 -23.00 0.90 -12.14
CA HIS A 162 -23.19 -0.19 -13.07
C HIS A 162 -24.51 -0.91 -12.83
N ASN A 163 -24.75 -1.36 -11.60
CA ASN A 163 -25.97 -2.07 -11.23
C ASN A 163 -27.25 -1.23 -11.41
N ARG A 164 -27.15 0.09 -11.41
CA ARG A 164 -28.26 1.01 -11.63
C ARG A 164 -28.51 1.28 -13.11
N PHE A 165 -27.46 1.45 -13.93
CA PHE A 165 -27.55 2.01 -15.27
C PHE A 165 -27.27 1.02 -16.41
N TYR A 166 -26.82 -0.22 -16.17
CA TYR A 166 -26.46 -1.19 -17.23
C TYR A 166 -27.62 -1.55 -18.19
N ARG A 167 -28.87 -1.25 -17.83
CA ARG A 167 -30.08 -1.47 -18.65
C ARG A 167 -30.80 -0.20 -19.06
N ILE A 168 -30.15 0.95 -18.94
CA ILE A 168 -30.79 2.21 -19.25
C ILE A 168 -31.15 2.28 -20.74
N GLN A 169 -32.40 2.68 -21.04
CA GLN A 169 -32.84 2.99 -22.38
C GLN A 169 -32.82 4.51 -22.53
N LEU A 170 -32.06 5.00 -23.50
CA LEU A 170 -31.97 6.42 -23.83
C LEU A 170 -32.90 6.75 -24.99
N PRO A 171 -33.33 8.02 -25.16
CA PRO A 171 -34.10 8.48 -26.32
C PRO A 171 -33.41 8.11 -27.62
N SER A 172 -34.19 8.02 -28.74
CA SER A 172 -33.72 7.55 -30.04
C SER A 172 -32.46 8.25 -30.55
N ALA A 173 -32.30 9.54 -30.29
CA ALA A 173 -31.11 10.33 -30.65
C ALA A 173 -29.83 9.89 -29.94
N LEU A 174 -29.93 9.32 -28.75
CA LEU A 174 -28.80 8.88 -27.90
C LEU A 174 -28.79 7.36 -27.69
N SER A 175 -29.62 6.61 -28.42
CA SER A 175 -29.79 5.17 -28.26
C SER A 175 -28.48 4.37 -28.40
N PHE A 176 -27.54 4.87 -29.22
CA PHE A 176 -26.20 4.29 -29.39
C PHE A 176 -25.40 4.20 -28.06
N PHE A 177 -25.60 5.17 -27.17
CA PHE A 177 -24.95 5.22 -25.88
C PHE A 177 -25.73 4.49 -24.77
N GLY A 178 -26.87 3.88 -25.09
CA GLY A 178 -27.72 3.18 -24.12
C GLY A 178 -27.14 1.87 -23.64
N GLY A 179 -27.76 1.32 -22.58
CA GLY A 179 -27.35 0.06 -21.98
C GLY A 179 -26.00 0.13 -21.28
N THR A 180 -25.18 -0.88 -21.51
CA THR A 180 -23.85 -1.05 -20.86
C THR A 180 -22.86 0.03 -21.25
N ARG A 181 -22.95 0.58 -22.48
CA ARG A 181 -22.07 1.65 -22.97
C ARG A 181 -22.22 2.95 -22.17
N PHE A 182 -23.36 3.15 -21.53
CA PHE A 182 -23.62 4.32 -20.71
C PHE A 182 -22.83 4.31 -19.39
N VAL A 183 -22.50 3.12 -18.88
CA VAL A 183 -21.84 2.97 -17.57
C VAL A 183 -20.45 3.65 -17.51
N PRO A 184 -19.53 3.44 -18.45
CA PRO A 184 -18.25 4.17 -18.45
C PRO A 184 -18.44 5.69 -18.51
N ILE A 185 -19.41 6.17 -19.31
CA ILE A 185 -19.69 7.61 -19.50
C ILE A 185 -20.16 8.24 -18.20
N ILE A 186 -21.18 7.67 -17.56
CA ILE A 186 -21.67 8.20 -16.28
C ILE A 186 -20.65 8.07 -15.16
N SER A 187 -19.85 7.00 -15.16
CA SER A 187 -18.76 6.81 -14.20
C SER A 187 -17.71 7.91 -14.35
N THR A 188 -17.32 8.29 -15.55
CA THR A 188 -16.39 9.40 -15.81
C THR A 188 -16.91 10.71 -15.21
N ILE A 189 -18.18 11.06 -15.50
CA ILE A 189 -18.78 12.29 -15.00
C ILE A 189 -18.85 12.29 -13.46
N VAL A 190 -19.36 11.21 -12.87
CA VAL A 190 -19.52 11.10 -11.42
C VAL A 190 -18.17 11.13 -10.72
N TYR A 191 -17.16 10.41 -11.23
CA TYR A 191 -15.85 10.33 -10.59
C TYR A 191 -14.99 11.58 -10.77
N MET A 192 -15.27 12.42 -11.74
CA MET A 192 -14.72 13.78 -11.78
C MET A 192 -15.17 14.58 -10.54
N PHE A 193 -16.47 14.57 -10.22
CA PHE A 193 -16.97 15.24 -9.02
C PHE A 193 -16.54 14.56 -7.72
N VAL A 194 -16.47 13.22 -7.70
CA VAL A 194 -15.95 12.48 -6.55
C VAL A 194 -14.48 12.81 -6.29
N GLY A 195 -13.67 13.00 -7.33
CA GLY A 195 -12.27 13.43 -7.19
C GLY A 195 -12.16 14.81 -6.52
N ILE A 196 -12.97 15.78 -6.96
CA ILE A 196 -13.04 17.11 -6.34
C ILE A 196 -13.48 16.99 -4.86
N LEU A 197 -14.50 16.17 -4.58
CA LEU A 197 -14.97 15.93 -3.21
C LEU A 197 -13.86 15.30 -2.34
N MET A 198 -13.14 14.31 -2.88
CA MET A 198 -12.07 13.63 -2.16
C MET A 198 -10.91 14.57 -1.83
N TYR A 199 -10.62 15.56 -2.68
CA TYR A 199 -9.63 16.58 -2.38
C TYR A 199 -9.91 17.30 -1.05
N PHE A 200 -11.18 17.56 -0.70
CA PHE A 200 -11.56 18.22 0.56
C PHE A 200 -11.70 17.23 1.73
N VAL A 201 -12.24 16.04 1.47
CA VAL A 201 -12.56 15.07 2.52
C VAL A 201 -11.34 14.28 2.97
N TRP A 202 -10.50 13.87 2.01
CA TRP A 202 -9.40 12.95 2.30
C TRP A 202 -8.32 13.51 3.24
N PRO A 203 -7.91 14.77 3.16
CA PRO A 203 -6.95 15.35 4.11
C PRO A 203 -7.41 15.27 5.56
N ALA A 204 -8.71 15.39 5.83
CA ALA A 204 -9.25 15.21 7.18
C ALA A 204 -9.08 13.77 7.67
N VAL A 205 -9.28 12.79 6.80
CA VAL A 205 -9.04 11.37 7.09
C VAL A 205 -7.56 11.11 7.34
N GLN A 206 -6.67 11.65 6.49
CA GLN A 206 -5.22 11.54 6.66
C GLN A 206 -4.74 12.13 7.99
N ASN A 207 -5.19 13.32 8.33
CA ASN A 207 -4.87 13.96 9.61
C ASN A 207 -5.33 13.11 10.80
N GLY A 208 -6.49 12.48 10.71
CA GLY A 208 -6.96 11.50 11.70
C GLY A 208 -6.04 10.31 11.84
N ILE A 209 -5.57 9.74 10.74
CA ILE A 209 -4.62 8.61 10.72
C ILE A 209 -3.27 9.04 11.31
N PHE A 210 -2.74 10.21 10.93
CA PHE A 210 -1.50 10.74 11.49
C PHE A 210 -1.61 11.02 12.99
N ALA A 211 -2.76 11.55 13.46
CA ALA A 211 -3.01 11.77 14.88
C ALA A 211 -3.01 10.45 15.67
N LEU A 212 -3.63 9.39 15.14
CA LEU A 212 -3.59 8.05 15.74
C LEU A 212 -2.16 7.48 15.76
N GLY A 213 -1.40 7.64 14.68
CA GLY A 213 0.01 7.27 14.63
C GLY A 213 0.83 8.05 15.68
N GLY A 214 0.59 9.35 15.82
CA GLY A 214 1.22 10.20 16.82
C GLY A 214 0.90 9.78 18.27
N LEU A 215 -0.32 9.34 18.55
CA LEU A 215 -0.69 8.79 19.86
C LEU A 215 0.10 7.52 20.19
N VAL A 216 0.26 6.61 19.23
CA VAL A 216 1.03 5.37 19.41
C VAL A 216 2.51 5.69 19.66
N THR A 217 3.11 6.56 18.86
CA THR A 217 4.53 6.95 19.00
C THR A 217 4.77 7.81 20.23
N GLY A 218 3.85 8.71 20.58
CA GLY A 218 3.94 9.59 21.76
C GLY A 218 3.72 8.86 23.09
N SER A 219 3.05 7.71 23.10
CA SER A 219 2.82 6.89 24.30
C SER A 219 4.04 6.02 24.67
N GLY A 220 5.14 6.09 23.93
CA GLY A 220 6.36 5.32 24.19
C GLY A 220 6.12 3.81 24.26
N TYR A 221 6.66 3.14 25.30
CA TYR A 221 6.54 1.69 25.47
C TYR A 221 5.10 1.19 25.57
N VAL A 222 4.20 1.98 26.16
CA VAL A 222 2.77 1.62 26.30
C VAL A 222 2.08 1.63 24.92
N GLY A 223 2.38 2.62 24.08
CA GLY A 223 1.86 2.69 22.73
C GLY A 223 2.33 1.50 21.87
N THR A 224 3.61 1.15 21.95
CA THR A 224 4.18 -0.01 21.25
C THR A 224 3.55 -1.32 21.74
N LEU A 225 3.33 -1.45 23.07
CA LEU A 225 2.68 -2.63 23.66
C LEU A 225 1.22 -2.76 23.21
N ILE A 226 0.46 -1.66 23.23
CA ILE A 226 -0.94 -1.64 22.75
C ILE A 226 -0.99 -1.99 21.26
N PHE A 227 -0.11 -1.40 20.45
CA PHE A 227 -0.02 -1.71 19.02
C PHE A 227 0.33 -3.18 18.79
N GLY A 228 1.31 -3.73 19.51
CA GLY A 228 1.67 -5.14 19.46
C GLY A 228 0.54 -6.07 19.88
N LEU A 229 -0.16 -5.75 20.98
CA LEU A 229 -1.32 -6.53 21.45
C LEU A 229 -2.48 -6.52 20.46
N ILE A 230 -2.80 -5.35 19.86
CA ILE A 230 -3.83 -5.24 18.82
C ILE A 230 -3.41 -6.05 17.60
N ASN A 231 -2.15 -5.97 17.22
CA ASN A 231 -1.59 -6.69 16.09
C ASN A 231 -1.65 -8.21 16.29
N GLU A 232 -1.23 -8.71 17.45
CA GLU A 232 -1.28 -10.14 17.78
C GLU A 232 -2.70 -10.63 18.08
N SER A 233 -3.55 -9.80 18.69
CA SER A 233 -4.96 -10.15 18.96
C SER A 233 -5.79 -10.25 17.66
N ALA A 234 -5.35 -9.59 16.59
CA ALA A 234 -5.95 -9.72 15.28
C ALA A 234 -5.56 -11.03 14.56
N ASP A 235 -4.53 -11.73 15.03
CA ASP A 235 -4.04 -13.00 14.45
C ASP A 235 -5.04 -14.18 14.49
N PRO A 236 -5.88 -14.37 15.53
CA PRO A 236 -6.85 -15.48 15.54
C PRO A 236 -8.00 -15.29 14.54
N VAL A 237 -8.21 -14.10 14.02
CA VAL A 237 -9.16 -13.83 12.94
C VAL A 237 -8.44 -13.79 11.59
N TRP A 238 -7.78 -14.88 11.27
CA TRP A 238 -6.81 -15.07 10.18
C TRP A 238 -7.27 -14.60 8.78
N THR A 239 -8.55 -14.52 8.54
CA THR A 239 -9.13 -14.06 7.27
C THR A 239 -9.52 -12.59 7.26
N ALA A 240 -9.93 -12.05 8.41
CA ALA A 240 -10.30 -10.63 8.53
C ALA A 240 -9.07 -9.75 8.79
N SER A 241 -8.07 -10.25 9.52
CA SER A 241 -6.85 -9.48 9.82
C SER A 241 -5.96 -9.26 8.59
N ARG A 242 -5.91 -10.20 7.65
CA ARG A 242 -5.20 -9.97 6.37
C ARG A 242 -5.86 -8.90 5.52
N ILE A 243 -7.20 -8.82 5.57
CA ILE A 243 -7.95 -7.75 4.92
C ILE A 243 -7.72 -6.42 5.65
N LEU A 244 -7.75 -6.43 6.98
CA LEU A 244 -7.46 -5.26 7.81
C LEU A 244 -5.98 -4.86 7.74
N TYR A 245 -5.07 -5.82 7.63
CA TYR A 245 -3.63 -5.61 7.46
C TYR A 245 -3.30 -5.01 6.09
N ALA A 246 -3.86 -5.54 5.01
CA ALA A 246 -3.75 -4.91 3.69
C ALA A 246 -4.40 -3.51 3.69
N PHE A 247 -5.47 -3.35 4.45
CA PHE A 247 -6.23 -2.13 4.58
C PHE A 247 -5.52 -1.06 5.41
N LEU A 248 -4.91 -1.40 6.55
CA LEU A 248 -4.15 -0.48 7.39
C LEU A 248 -2.70 -0.31 6.91
N ALA A 249 -2.12 -1.35 6.33
CA ALA A 249 -0.77 -1.32 5.81
C ALA A 249 -0.61 -0.32 4.68
N ASP A 250 -1.58 -0.20 3.79
CA ASP A 250 -1.45 0.63 2.60
C ASP A 250 -1.61 2.14 2.86
N CYS A 251 -2.39 2.53 3.88
CA CYS A 251 -2.57 3.95 4.23
C CYS A 251 -1.53 4.53 5.19
N SER A 252 -0.91 3.69 6.02
CA SER A 252 0.04 4.17 7.03
C SER A 252 1.46 3.64 6.83
N TRP A 253 1.62 2.51 6.10
CA TRP A 253 2.90 1.80 6.07
C TRP A 253 3.94 2.43 5.17
N GLN A 254 3.60 3.12 4.10
CA GLN A 254 4.65 3.81 3.35
C GLN A 254 5.21 5.00 4.14
N ALA A 255 4.38 5.70 4.90
CA ALA A 255 4.86 6.74 5.80
C ALA A 255 5.47 6.15 7.08
N LEU A 256 4.81 5.18 7.73
CA LEU A 256 5.32 4.51 8.94
C LEU A 256 6.47 3.56 8.64
N TRP A 257 6.51 2.88 7.48
CA TRP A 257 7.63 2.03 7.09
C TRP A 257 8.88 2.84 6.77
N LYS A 258 8.77 3.98 6.09
CA LYS A 258 9.91 4.91 5.96
C LYS A 258 10.33 5.46 7.33
N TRP A 259 9.38 5.75 8.22
CA TRP A 259 9.63 6.16 9.60
C TRP A 259 10.19 5.01 10.45
N GLN A 260 9.61 3.85 10.40
CA GLN A 260 10.01 2.68 11.18
C GLN A 260 11.33 2.07 10.69
N VAL A 261 11.63 2.07 9.40
CA VAL A 261 12.96 1.70 8.87
C VAL A 261 14.00 2.75 9.28
N ARG A 262 13.63 4.03 9.35
CA ARG A 262 14.51 5.08 9.89
C ARG A 262 14.74 4.90 11.39
N TRP A 263 13.69 4.58 12.18
CA TRP A 263 13.78 4.30 13.61
C TRP A 263 14.48 2.97 13.91
N TYR A 264 14.13 1.90 13.23
CA TYR A 264 14.83 0.61 13.37
C TYR A 264 16.30 0.67 12.96
N ARG A 265 16.64 1.50 12.01
CA ARG A 265 18.03 1.70 11.61
C ARG A 265 18.81 2.53 12.64
N VAL A 266 18.17 3.51 13.27
CA VAL A 266 18.82 4.36 14.28
C VAL A 266 18.84 3.68 15.64
N ASP A 267 17.73 3.10 16.10
CA ASP A 267 17.66 2.52 17.45
C ASP A 267 18.22 1.11 17.57
N ARG A 268 18.09 0.28 16.54
CA ARG A 268 18.72 -1.05 16.58
C ARG A 268 20.24 -0.97 16.49
N ILE A 269 20.80 -0.03 15.75
CA ILE A 269 22.24 0.23 15.72
C ILE A 269 22.67 0.87 17.04
N SER A 270 21.91 1.82 17.57
CA SER A 270 22.17 2.48 18.84
C SER A 270 21.95 1.54 20.03
N PHE A 271 20.90 0.72 20.03
CA PHE A 271 20.63 -0.26 21.08
C PHE A 271 21.61 -1.46 21.04
N LEU A 272 21.93 -1.99 19.85
CA LEU A 272 22.97 -3.00 19.70
C LEU A 272 24.37 -2.45 20.06
N HIS A 273 24.66 -1.22 19.69
CA HIS A 273 25.94 -0.60 20.00
C HIS A 273 26.07 -0.18 21.46
N SER A 274 24.99 0.27 22.11
CA SER A 274 25.05 0.72 23.50
C SER A 274 24.80 -0.36 24.56
N TRP A 275 24.08 -1.44 24.20
CA TRP A 275 23.69 -2.46 25.18
C TRP A 275 24.21 -3.87 24.89
N LEU A 276 24.11 -4.36 23.66
CA LEU A 276 24.52 -5.73 23.34
C LEU A 276 26.04 -5.87 23.06
N ILE A 277 26.63 -4.91 22.38
CA ILE A 277 28.08 -4.97 22.06
C ILE A 277 28.96 -4.87 23.34
N PRO A 278 28.68 -3.97 24.30
CA PRO A 278 29.43 -3.97 25.55
C PRO A 278 29.26 -5.25 26.39
N GLN A 279 28.04 -5.85 26.38
CA GLN A 279 27.81 -7.10 27.10
C GLN A 279 28.47 -8.31 26.43
N ILE A 280 28.42 -8.39 25.09
CA ILE A 280 29.10 -9.45 24.34
C ILE A 280 30.63 -9.30 24.46
N LEU A 281 31.14 -8.07 24.39
CA LEU A 281 32.59 -7.80 24.64
C LEU A 281 32.99 -8.13 26.07
N HIS A 282 32.16 -7.81 27.06
CA HIS A 282 32.44 -8.12 28.44
C HIS A 282 32.43 -9.63 28.71
N ILE A 283 31.52 -10.38 28.10
CA ILE A 283 31.44 -11.85 28.20
C ILE A 283 32.62 -12.49 27.43
N SER A 284 32.98 -11.99 26.27
CA SER A 284 34.10 -12.53 25.49
C SER A 284 35.45 -12.21 26.12
N VAL A 285 35.61 -11.06 26.77
CA VAL A 285 36.82 -10.70 27.51
C VAL A 285 36.95 -11.50 28.84
N GLN A 286 35.84 -11.86 29.49
CA GLN A 286 35.86 -12.73 30.65
C GLN A 286 36.08 -14.21 30.32
N MET A 287 35.69 -14.68 29.14
CA MET A 287 35.93 -16.07 28.72
C MET A 287 37.29 -16.31 28.03
N LEU A 288 38.00 -15.25 27.64
CA LEU A 288 39.32 -15.38 27.00
C LEU A 288 40.39 -16.05 27.89
N PRO A 289 40.46 -15.86 29.25
CA PRO A 289 41.40 -16.57 30.10
C PRO A 289 41.14 -18.07 30.22
N ASP A 290 39.88 -18.50 30.10
CA ASP A 290 39.49 -19.91 30.24
C ASP A 290 39.69 -20.71 28.94
N ILE A 291 39.73 -20.04 27.78
CA ILE A 291 39.90 -20.67 26.48
C ILE A 291 41.38 -20.69 26.03
N PHE A 292 42.19 -19.72 26.45
CA PHE A 292 43.61 -19.63 26.14
C PHE A 292 44.41 -19.42 27.43
N PRO A 293 44.87 -20.49 28.08
CA PRO A 293 45.77 -20.35 29.21
C PRO A 293 47.11 -19.76 28.77
N ALA A 294 47.61 -18.80 29.57
CA ALA A 294 48.82 -18.02 29.30
C ALA A 294 50.10 -18.86 29.09
N SER A 295 50.03 -20.19 29.22
CA SER A 295 51.13 -21.11 29.03
C SER A 295 51.46 -21.43 27.55
N LEU A 296 50.76 -20.85 26.59
CA LEU A 296 51.00 -21.09 25.16
C LEU A 296 51.84 -20.00 24.47
N PHE A 297 52.30 -18.98 25.23
CA PHE A 297 53.10 -17.84 24.74
C PHE A 297 54.43 -17.67 25.51
N LEU A 298 54.99 -18.75 26.02
CA LEU A 298 56.37 -18.79 26.47
C LEU A 298 57.18 -19.84 25.69
#